data_9acc84d0059900d18db86211265d5ac5
#
_entry.id   9acc84d0059900d18db86211265d5ac5
#
_cell.length_a   1.000
_cell.length_b   1.000
_cell.length_c   1.000
_cell.angle_alpha   90.00
_cell.angle_beta   90.00
_cell.angle_gamma   90.00
#
_symmetry.space_group_name_H-M   'P 1'
#
loop_
_entity.id
_entity.type
_entity.pdbx_description
1 polymer ?
#
loop_
_entity_poly.entity_id
_entity_poly.type
_entity_poly.pdbx_seq_one_letter_code
_entity_poly.pdbx_strand_id
1 'polypeptide(L)'
;PSKIPSPGSISISDDIVSWISDNQQKGISEIPAITIHSNLDYLEFKNADIKDLEQSIIESAEKYSKAKVKSYQTHFWRYSKPLEQDAQRFVEANKNTSLPPLFLAGDAMAGPRVEGAFMSGFCVADAITNILR
;
A
#
# COMPACT_ATOMS: atom_id res chain seq x y z
N PRO A 1 14.34 4.24 20.69
CA PRO A 1 13.41 3.26 20.13
C PRO A 1 12.01 3.85 20.07
N SER A 2 11.27 3.53 19.01
CA SER A 2 9.88 3.96 18.88
C SER A 2 8.99 3.25 19.90
N LYS A 3 7.79 3.81 20.16
CA LYS A 3 6.78 3.18 21.02
C LYS A 3 5.65 2.55 20.20
N ILE A 4 5.92 2.18 18.95
CA ILE A 4 4.97 1.44 18.11
C ILE A 4 4.77 0.04 18.71
N PRO A 5 3.52 -0.40 18.93
CA PRO A 5 3.26 -1.70 19.55
C PRO A 5 3.66 -2.87 18.67
N SER A 6 3.89 -4.04 19.28
CA SER A 6 4.07 -5.29 18.54
C SER A 6 2.83 -5.58 17.67
N PRO A 7 2.98 -6.08 16.45
CA PRO A 7 4.20 -6.58 15.78
C PRO A 7 5.03 -5.54 15.02
N GLY A 8 4.99 -4.27 15.40
CA GLY A 8 5.81 -3.22 14.79
C GLY A 8 5.11 -2.42 13.70
N SER A 9 3.77 -2.38 13.69
CA SER A 9 3.01 -1.48 12.84
C SER A 9 1.64 -1.15 13.41
N ILE A 10 1.12 0.03 13.06
CA ILE A 10 -0.22 0.49 13.40
C ILE A 10 -0.88 1.18 12.20
N SER A 11 -2.17 0.94 12.03
CA SER A 11 -3.01 1.78 11.18
C SER A 11 -3.50 2.98 12.00
N ILE A 12 -3.56 4.13 11.38
CA ILE A 12 -3.89 5.41 12.01
C ILE A 12 -5.06 6.02 11.24
N SER A 13 -6.04 6.52 11.98
CA SER A 13 -7.13 7.34 11.44
C SER A 13 -6.82 8.80 11.73
N ASP A 14 -5.95 9.38 10.91
CA ASP A 14 -5.49 10.77 11.00
C ASP A 14 -5.56 11.35 9.58
N ASP A 15 -5.75 12.65 9.45
CA ASP A 15 -5.89 13.30 8.14
C ASP A 15 -4.60 13.28 7.33
N ILE A 16 -3.45 13.14 7.99
CA ILE A 16 -2.12 13.21 7.36
C ILE A 16 -1.49 11.84 7.19
N VAL A 17 -1.59 10.97 8.20
CA VAL A 17 -0.90 9.67 8.25
C VAL A 17 -1.89 8.54 8.38
N SER A 18 -1.77 7.53 7.51
CA SER A 18 -2.64 6.34 7.52
C SER A 18 -2.00 5.12 8.18
N TRP A 19 -0.68 5.04 8.16
CA TRP A 19 0.03 3.87 8.66
C TRP A 19 1.47 4.18 9.02
N ILE A 20 1.96 3.56 10.10
CA ILE A 20 3.35 3.64 10.56
C ILE A 20 3.86 2.24 10.86
N SER A 21 5.11 1.98 10.49
CA SER A 21 5.82 0.74 10.78
C SER A 21 7.20 1.01 11.37
N ASP A 22 7.54 0.28 12.42
CA ASP A 22 8.88 0.25 13.02
C ASP A 22 9.71 -0.85 12.34
N ASN A 23 10.63 -0.44 11.50
CA ASN A 23 11.45 -1.34 10.70
C ASN A 23 12.51 -2.07 11.55
N GLN A 24 12.94 -1.48 12.67
CA GLN A 24 13.85 -2.15 13.59
C GLN A 24 13.11 -3.28 14.34
N GLN A 25 11.91 -3.03 14.85
CA GLN A 25 11.12 -4.05 15.53
C GLN A 25 10.73 -5.20 14.58
N LYS A 26 10.54 -4.91 13.29
CA LYS A 26 10.26 -5.90 12.24
C LYS A 26 11.51 -6.66 11.75
N GLY A 27 12.69 -6.34 12.23
CA GLY A 27 13.94 -6.95 11.80
C GLY A 27 14.41 -6.53 10.39
N ILE A 28 13.87 -5.44 9.84
CA ILE A 28 14.24 -4.91 8.53
C ILE A 28 15.45 -3.98 8.61
N SER A 29 15.60 -3.29 9.74
CA SER A 29 16.69 -2.34 9.98
C SER A 29 17.42 -2.63 11.28
N GLU A 30 18.74 -2.53 11.27
CA GLU A 30 19.58 -2.64 12.49
C GLU A 30 19.49 -1.39 13.37
N ILE A 31 19.17 -0.25 12.78
CA ILE A 31 19.01 1.03 13.50
C ILE A 31 17.54 1.43 13.60
N PRO A 32 17.17 2.30 14.57
CA PRO A 32 15.82 2.83 14.64
C PRO A 32 15.40 3.52 13.35
N ALA A 33 14.42 2.95 12.67
CA ALA A 33 13.87 3.47 11.43
C ALA A 33 12.37 3.17 11.36
N ILE A 34 11.60 4.12 10.87
CA ILE A 34 10.16 3.96 10.66
C ILE A 34 9.79 4.24 9.21
N THR A 35 8.79 3.53 8.72
CA THR A 35 8.13 3.84 7.44
C THR A 35 6.75 4.40 7.73
N ILE A 36 6.38 5.44 7.00
CA ILE A 36 5.11 6.14 7.15
C ILE A 36 4.41 6.18 5.81
N HIS A 37 3.11 5.87 5.80
CA HIS A 37 2.25 6.15 4.67
C HIS A 37 1.34 7.33 5.01
N SER A 38 1.34 8.36 4.16
CA SER A 38 0.41 9.48 4.29
C SER A 38 -0.95 9.13 3.70
N ASN A 39 -1.98 9.89 4.12
CA ASN A 39 -3.33 9.82 3.56
C ASN A 39 -3.51 10.75 2.36
N LEU A 40 -2.54 11.59 2.06
CA LEU A 40 -2.65 12.64 1.05
C LEU A 40 -2.88 12.04 -0.33
N ASP A 41 -3.87 12.57 -1.01
CA ASP A 41 -4.11 12.21 -2.41
C ASP A 41 -3.17 12.99 -3.36
N TYR A 42 -3.23 12.65 -4.66
CA TYR A 42 -2.38 13.28 -5.66
C TYR A 42 -2.67 14.79 -5.84
N LEU A 43 -3.92 15.21 -5.68
CA LEU A 43 -4.29 16.61 -5.86
C LEU A 43 -3.84 17.48 -4.69
N GLU A 44 -3.95 16.95 -3.48
CA GLU A 44 -3.44 17.58 -2.26
C GLU A 44 -1.92 17.72 -2.35
N PHE A 45 -1.22 16.64 -2.70
CA PHE A 45 0.23 16.64 -2.90
C PHE A 45 0.67 17.65 -3.98
N LYS A 46 -0.04 17.73 -5.13
CA LYS A 46 0.30 18.62 -6.24
C LYS A 46 0.17 20.09 -5.89
N ASN A 47 -0.78 20.43 -5.01
CA ASN A 47 -1.12 21.81 -4.65
C ASN A 47 -0.45 22.28 -3.35
N ALA A 48 0.13 21.41 -2.57
CA ALA A 48 0.81 21.72 -1.31
C ALA A 48 2.24 22.20 -1.54
N ASP A 49 2.75 23.02 -0.62
CA ASP A 49 4.19 23.17 -0.48
C ASP A 49 4.76 21.86 0.08
N ILE A 50 5.70 21.28 -0.65
CA ILE A 50 6.30 19.97 -0.28
C ILE A 50 6.93 20.02 1.10
N LYS A 51 7.56 21.16 1.48
CA LYS A 51 8.21 21.29 2.78
C LYS A 51 7.22 21.34 3.93
N ASP A 52 6.11 22.04 3.75
CA ASP A 52 5.05 22.10 4.77
C ASP A 52 4.40 20.73 4.95
N LEU A 53 4.22 20.02 3.84
CA LEU A 53 3.71 18.66 3.86
C LEU A 53 4.63 17.66 4.58
N GLU A 54 5.92 17.68 4.25
CA GLU A 54 6.94 16.86 4.92
C GLU A 54 6.99 17.17 6.41
N GLN A 55 6.94 18.44 6.79
CA GLN A 55 6.91 18.85 8.19
C GLN A 55 5.69 18.29 8.93
N SER A 56 4.52 18.37 8.34
CA SER A 56 3.28 17.83 8.91
C SER A 56 3.34 16.30 9.09
N ILE A 57 3.92 15.59 8.13
CA ILE A 57 4.13 14.13 8.22
C ILE A 57 5.11 13.81 9.34
N ILE A 58 6.21 14.56 9.47
CA ILE A 58 7.21 14.39 10.52
C ILE A 58 6.59 14.60 11.91
N GLU A 59 5.82 15.66 12.09
CA GLU A 59 5.13 15.95 13.37
C GLU A 59 4.16 14.82 13.75
N SER A 60 3.37 14.34 12.81
CA SER A 60 2.51 13.18 13.02
C SER A 60 3.31 11.92 13.35
N ALA A 61 4.42 11.67 12.64
CA ALA A 61 5.31 10.56 12.93
C ALA A 61 5.86 10.59 14.35
N GLU A 62 6.35 11.74 14.80
CA GLU A 62 6.87 11.94 16.16
C GLU A 62 5.78 11.78 17.22
N LYS A 63 4.56 12.27 16.93
CA LYS A 63 3.39 12.10 17.81
C LYS A 63 3.07 10.64 18.07
N TYR A 64 3.08 9.80 17.03
CA TYR A 64 2.69 8.38 17.15
C TYR A 64 3.85 7.48 17.58
N SER A 65 5.06 7.69 17.06
CA SER A 65 6.23 6.89 17.43
C SER A 65 6.79 7.26 18.82
N LYS A 66 6.46 8.45 19.34
CA LYS A 66 7.05 9.03 20.55
C LYS A 66 8.58 9.16 20.48
N ALA A 67 9.11 9.32 19.29
CA ALA A 67 10.53 9.48 19.02
C ALA A 67 10.78 10.70 18.11
N LYS A 68 11.93 11.33 18.26
CA LYS A 68 12.34 12.46 17.39
C LYS A 68 12.94 11.95 16.10
N VAL A 69 12.52 12.54 14.99
CA VAL A 69 13.07 12.28 13.66
C VAL A 69 14.41 13.01 13.52
N LYS A 70 15.47 12.30 13.14
CA LYS A 70 16.82 12.87 12.92
C LYS A 70 17.09 13.12 11.43
N SER A 71 16.59 12.26 10.59
CA SER A 71 16.70 12.36 9.13
C SER A 71 15.54 11.62 8.49
N TYR A 72 15.19 12.00 7.29
CA TYR A 72 14.09 11.36 6.55
C TYR A 72 14.38 11.38 5.06
N GLN A 73 13.64 10.56 4.33
CA GLN A 73 13.54 10.55 2.87
C GLN A 73 12.07 10.46 2.51
N THR A 74 11.63 11.24 1.52
CA THR A 74 10.26 11.24 1.01
C THR A 74 10.24 10.62 -0.37
N HIS A 75 9.27 9.74 -0.60
CA HIS A 75 9.00 9.16 -1.90
C HIS A 75 7.52 9.25 -2.24
N PHE A 76 7.22 9.79 -3.41
CA PHE A 76 5.86 9.86 -3.92
C PHE A 76 5.56 8.68 -4.84
N TRP A 77 4.60 7.86 -4.44
CA TRP A 77 4.12 6.72 -5.23
C TRP A 77 2.84 7.10 -5.97
N ARG A 78 2.98 7.50 -7.24
CA ARG A 78 1.84 7.92 -8.07
C ARG A 78 0.74 6.85 -8.17
N TYR A 79 1.12 5.58 -8.17
CA TYR A 79 0.22 4.42 -8.30
C TYR A 79 0.34 3.52 -7.07
N SER A 80 0.11 4.09 -5.89
CA SER A 80 0.29 3.39 -4.62
C SER A 80 -0.83 2.40 -4.30
N LYS A 81 -2.03 2.65 -4.80
CA LYS A 81 -3.21 1.80 -4.65
C LYS A 81 -4.21 2.05 -5.78
N PRO A 82 -5.02 1.05 -6.15
CA PRO A 82 -6.12 1.26 -7.09
C PRO A 82 -7.17 2.20 -6.49
N LEU A 83 -7.72 3.10 -7.31
CA LEU A 83 -8.83 3.99 -6.91
C LEU A 83 -10.15 3.21 -6.87
N GLU A 84 -10.34 2.32 -7.83
CA GLU A 84 -11.50 1.44 -7.91
C GLU A 84 -11.06 -0.01 -7.75
N GLN A 85 -11.91 -0.81 -7.16
CA GLN A 85 -11.66 -2.23 -6.92
C GLN A 85 -12.80 -3.04 -7.51
N ASP A 86 -12.47 -4.12 -8.22
CA ASP A 86 -13.44 -5.10 -8.63
C ASP A 86 -13.67 -6.11 -7.49
N ALA A 87 -14.92 -6.51 -7.26
CA ALA A 87 -15.25 -7.53 -6.29
C ALA A 87 -14.83 -8.94 -6.74
N GLN A 88 -14.60 -9.13 -8.03
CA GLN A 88 -14.13 -10.39 -8.60
C GLN A 88 -12.64 -10.60 -8.33
N ARG A 89 -12.21 -11.85 -8.27
CA ARG A 89 -10.79 -12.20 -8.10
C ARG A 89 -9.99 -11.96 -9.36
N PHE A 90 -10.62 -12.03 -10.52
CA PHE A 90 -10.05 -11.73 -11.83
C PHE A 90 -11.18 -11.43 -12.82
N VAL A 91 -10.83 -10.86 -13.98
CA VAL A 91 -11.75 -10.64 -15.08
C VAL A 91 -11.21 -11.34 -16.32
N GLU A 92 -12.09 -12.08 -17.00
CA GLU A 92 -11.85 -12.59 -18.36
C GLU A 92 -12.36 -11.52 -19.34
N ALA A 93 -11.45 -10.73 -19.89
CA ALA A 93 -11.77 -9.51 -20.64
C ALA A 93 -12.40 -9.77 -22.01
N ASN A 94 -12.16 -10.93 -22.61
CA ASN A 94 -12.66 -11.31 -23.93
C ASN A 94 -13.58 -12.53 -23.91
N LYS A 95 -14.25 -12.75 -22.80
CA LYS A 95 -15.24 -13.83 -22.66
C LYS A 95 -16.30 -13.74 -23.77
N ASN A 96 -16.65 -14.90 -24.34
CA ASN A 96 -17.61 -15.03 -25.44
C ASN A 96 -17.16 -14.43 -26.79
N THR A 97 -15.87 -14.28 -27.01
CA THR A 97 -15.30 -13.94 -28.32
C THR A 97 -14.60 -15.15 -28.93
N SER A 98 -14.20 -15.05 -30.21
CA SER A 98 -13.35 -16.05 -30.87
C SER A 98 -11.85 -15.88 -30.58
N LEU A 99 -11.49 -14.89 -29.79
CA LEU A 99 -10.09 -14.62 -29.42
C LEU A 99 -9.62 -15.56 -28.31
N PRO A 100 -8.32 -15.83 -28.21
CA PRO A 100 -7.76 -16.56 -27.08
C PRO A 100 -8.15 -15.90 -25.75
N PRO A 101 -8.31 -16.66 -24.65
CA PRO A 101 -8.66 -16.12 -23.36
C PRO A 101 -7.67 -15.04 -22.89
N LEU A 102 -8.19 -13.90 -22.41
CA LEU A 102 -7.42 -12.81 -21.83
C LEU A 102 -7.90 -12.56 -20.41
N PHE A 103 -7.01 -12.75 -19.44
CA PHE A 103 -7.29 -12.56 -18.02
C PHE A 103 -6.61 -11.30 -17.48
N LEU A 104 -7.34 -10.55 -16.67
CA LEU A 104 -6.84 -9.41 -15.89
C LEU A 104 -6.86 -9.79 -14.41
N ALA A 105 -5.73 -9.63 -13.75
CA ALA A 105 -5.55 -9.95 -12.33
C ALA A 105 -4.62 -8.94 -11.66
N GLY A 106 -4.70 -8.80 -10.35
CA GLY A 106 -3.82 -7.92 -9.60
C GLY A 106 -4.47 -7.40 -8.32
N ASP A 107 -3.87 -6.37 -7.74
CA ASP A 107 -4.29 -5.73 -6.50
C ASP A 107 -5.59 -4.91 -6.63
N ALA A 108 -6.03 -4.60 -7.84
CA ALA A 108 -7.35 -4.03 -8.09
C ALA A 108 -8.49 -5.05 -7.97
N MET A 109 -8.16 -6.37 -7.88
CA MET A 109 -9.12 -7.45 -7.83
C MET A 109 -9.30 -7.97 -6.40
N ALA A 110 -10.48 -7.72 -5.79
CA ALA A 110 -10.84 -8.22 -4.46
C ALA A 110 -9.94 -7.74 -3.29
N GLY A 111 -9.30 -6.58 -3.43
CA GLY A 111 -8.62 -5.87 -2.35
C GLY A 111 -7.19 -5.47 -2.65
N PRO A 112 -6.82 -4.22 -2.31
CA PRO A 112 -5.52 -3.61 -2.64
C PRO A 112 -4.46 -4.00 -1.61
N ARG A 113 -4.27 -5.30 -1.40
CA ARG A 113 -3.27 -5.86 -0.47
C ARG A 113 -2.49 -6.97 -1.16
N VAL A 114 -1.31 -7.27 -0.64
CA VAL A 114 -0.47 -8.38 -1.12
C VAL A 114 -1.26 -9.69 -1.19
N GLU A 115 -2.06 -9.99 -0.16
CA GLU A 115 -2.95 -11.15 -0.13
C GLU A 115 -3.98 -11.14 -1.27
N GLY A 116 -4.63 -9.97 -1.50
CA GLY A 116 -5.60 -9.80 -2.59
C GLY A 116 -4.99 -10.06 -3.95
N ALA A 117 -3.83 -9.46 -4.23
CA ALA A 117 -3.08 -9.65 -5.47
C ALA A 117 -2.64 -11.11 -5.66
N PHE A 118 -2.14 -11.76 -4.60
CA PHE A 118 -1.78 -13.18 -4.62
C PHE A 118 -2.99 -14.07 -4.94
N MET A 119 -4.11 -13.87 -4.25
CA MET A 119 -5.33 -14.65 -4.46
C MET A 119 -5.91 -14.42 -5.85
N SER A 120 -5.81 -13.20 -6.37
CA SER A 120 -6.20 -12.87 -7.75
C SER A 120 -5.41 -13.71 -8.76
N GLY A 121 -4.10 -13.73 -8.65
CA GLY A 121 -3.21 -14.54 -9.50
C GLY A 121 -3.46 -16.05 -9.37
N PHE A 122 -3.67 -16.53 -8.14
CA PHE A 122 -3.99 -17.93 -7.89
C PHE A 122 -5.29 -18.36 -8.59
N CYS A 123 -6.35 -17.55 -8.50
CA CYS A 123 -7.62 -17.84 -9.17
C CYS A 123 -7.50 -17.84 -10.69
N VAL A 124 -6.68 -16.96 -11.28
CA VAL A 124 -6.40 -16.99 -12.73
C VAL A 124 -5.65 -18.26 -13.12
N ALA A 125 -4.66 -18.67 -12.36
CA ALA A 125 -3.91 -19.89 -12.64
C ALA A 125 -4.81 -21.13 -12.63
N ASP A 126 -5.75 -21.21 -11.68
CA ASP A 126 -6.75 -22.28 -11.62
C ASP A 126 -7.70 -22.22 -12.83
N ALA A 127 -8.20 -21.05 -13.20
CA ALA A 127 -9.05 -20.86 -14.36
C ALA A 127 -8.37 -21.30 -15.67
N ILE A 128 -7.11 -20.91 -15.87
CA ILE A 128 -6.31 -21.32 -17.05
C ILE A 128 -6.11 -22.84 -17.07
N THR A 129 -5.80 -23.42 -15.93
CA THR A 129 -5.60 -24.88 -15.81
C THR A 129 -6.86 -25.65 -16.20
N ASN A 130 -8.03 -25.14 -15.86
CA ASN A 130 -9.31 -25.78 -16.20
C ASN A 130 -9.67 -25.65 -17.70
N ILE A 131 -9.16 -24.63 -18.39
CA ILE A 131 -9.33 -24.48 -19.85
C ILE A 131 -8.43 -25.44 -20.63
N LEU A 132 -7.26 -25.77 -20.06
CA LEU A 132 -6.26 -26.62 -20.73
C LEU A 132 -6.46 -28.13 -20.52
N ARG A 133 -7.42 -28.50 -19.69
CA ARG A 133 -7.81 -29.91 -19.45
C ARG A 133 -8.89 -30.35 -20.42
#